data_60723f709860045208e6ec5496be8e42
#
_entry.id   60723f709860045208e6ec5496be8e42
#
_cell.length_a   1.000
_cell.length_b   1.000
_cell.length_c   1.000
_cell.angle_alpha   90.00
_cell.angle_beta   90.00
_cell.angle_gamma   90.00
#
_symmetry.space_group_name_H-M   'P 1'
#
loop_
_entity.id
_entity.type
_entity.pdbx_description
1 polymer ?
#
loop_
_entity_poly.entity_id
_entity_poly.type
_entity_poly.pdbx_seq_one_letter_code
_entity_poly.pdbx_strand_id
1 'polypeptide(L)'
;VKRDNKVKNFSLKPKANKIDGQKVYQLGFYGKPDNSLGAKISRGWNTSISTTGLIFNAVGNLFRHFSLNKLSGPVGIYSQTVQVSNMGFTYLLAFLAMISINLGIVNLIPIPGLDGGKLLLNLIQLIIRKPIPEDKEAIIDVIGFVILLLLIVAVTGNDIYRYFIK
;
A
#
# COMPACT_ATOMS: atom_id res chain seq x y z
N VAL A 1 -19.85 16.37 29.18
CA VAL A 1 -19.74 17.37 28.10
C VAL A 1 -20.06 18.73 28.72
N LYS A 2 -19.17 19.71 28.51
CA LYS A 2 -19.38 21.10 28.96
C LYS A 2 -20.05 21.87 27.84
N ARG A 3 -21.28 22.36 28.06
CA ARG A 3 -22.05 23.17 27.13
C ARG A 3 -22.65 24.31 27.91
N ASP A 4 -22.48 25.55 27.45
CA ASP A 4 -23.02 26.79 28.08
C ASP A 4 -22.63 26.90 29.55
N ASN A 5 -21.36 26.62 29.87
CA ASN A 5 -20.76 26.58 31.23
C ASN A 5 -21.41 25.58 32.21
N LYS A 6 -22.29 24.72 31.74
CA LYS A 6 -22.89 23.62 32.54
C LYS A 6 -22.31 22.26 32.12
N VAL A 7 -21.92 21.45 33.09
CA VAL A 7 -21.47 20.08 32.85
C VAL A 7 -22.70 19.19 32.78
N LYS A 8 -22.93 18.55 31.61
CA LYS A 8 -23.97 17.53 31.43
C LYS A 8 -23.31 16.17 31.34
N ASN A 9 -23.72 15.27 32.22
CA ASN A 9 -23.28 13.88 32.21
C ASN A 9 -24.25 13.04 31.38
N PHE A 10 -23.74 12.30 30.41
CA PHE A 10 -24.50 11.38 29.59
C PHE A 10 -23.96 9.96 29.83
N SER A 11 -24.84 9.02 30.11
CA SER A 11 -24.51 7.61 30.12
C SER A 11 -24.73 7.03 28.73
N LEU A 12 -23.68 6.49 28.13
CA LEU A 12 -23.72 5.92 26.80
C LEU A 12 -23.34 4.45 26.86
N LYS A 13 -24.18 3.62 26.25
CA LYS A 13 -23.88 2.19 26.08
C LYS A 13 -23.26 1.98 24.70
N PRO A 14 -22.04 1.44 24.61
CA PRO A 14 -21.45 1.12 23.32
C PRO A 14 -22.24 0.04 22.60
N LYS A 15 -22.45 0.22 21.29
CA LYS A 15 -23.12 -0.76 20.47
C LYS A 15 -22.10 -1.81 20.02
N ALA A 16 -22.35 -3.08 20.31
CA ALA A 16 -21.50 -4.16 19.85
C ALA A 16 -21.79 -4.47 18.38
N ASN A 17 -20.79 -4.30 17.51
CA ASN A 17 -20.82 -4.77 16.13
C ASN A 17 -19.88 -5.95 15.98
N LYS A 18 -20.22 -6.94 15.17
CA LYS A 18 -19.31 -8.01 14.76
C LYS A 18 -18.61 -7.60 13.48
N ILE A 19 -17.29 -7.43 13.54
CA ILE A 19 -16.43 -7.21 12.37
C ILE A 19 -15.41 -8.36 12.36
N ASP A 20 -15.35 -9.12 11.30
CA ASP A 20 -14.45 -10.29 11.13
C ASP A 20 -14.50 -11.31 12.29
N GLY A 21 -15.69 -11.56 12.82
CA GLY A 21 -15.88 -12.52 13.91
C GLY A 21 -15.55 -11.99 15.32
N GLN A 22 -14.93 -10.80 15.43
CA GLN A 22 -14.62 -10.15 16.69
C GLN A 22 -15.71 -9.16 17.10
N LYS A 23 -16.07 -9.14 18.41
CA LYS A 23 -16.97 -8.13 18.95
C LYS A 23 -16.23 -6.81 19.13
N VAL A 24 -16.54 -5.82 18.32
CA VAL A 24 -16.00 -4.46 18.42
C VAL A 24 -17.09 -3.56 19.03
N TYR A 25 -16.75 -2.87 20.11
CA TYR A 25 -17.66 -1.92 20.76
C TYR A 25 -17.41 -0.54 20.18
N GLN A 26 -18.40 0.04 19.49
CA GLN A 26 -18.31 1.36 18.90
C GLN A 26 -19.24 2.35 19.59
N LEU A 27 -18.68 3.49 19.97
CA LEU A 27 -19.43 4.68 20.38
C LEU A 27 -19.56 5.54 19.13
N GLY A 28 -20.78 5.70 18.60
CA GLY A 28 -21.07 6.43 17.37
C GLY A 28 -20.87 7.95 17.45
N PHE A 29 -19.70 8.40 17.93
CA PHE A 29 -19.32 9.80 17.87
C PHE A 29 -18.48 10.05 16.63
N TYR A 30 -19.03 10.83 15.73
CA TYR A 30 -18.24 11.50 14.71
C TYR A 30 -18.00 12.93 15.18
N GLY A 31 -16.80 13.22 15.66
CA GLY A 31 -16.37 14.61 15.86
C GLY A 31 -16.40 15.33 14.52
N LYS A 32 -16.84 16.61 14.52
CA LYS A 32 -16.73 17.45 13.33
C LYS A 32 -15.25 17.45 12.89
N PRO A 33 -14.91 17.00 11.70
CA PRO A 33 -13.51 17.02 11.29
C PRO A 33 -13.03 18.47 11.22
N ASP A 34 -11.87 18.73 11.84
CA ASP A 34 -11.21 20.02 11.64
C ASP A 34 -10.82 20.13 10.16
N ASN A 35 -11.42 21.12 9.47
CA ASN A 35 -11.20 21.36 8.04
C ASN A 35 -10.11 22.39 7.78
N SER A 36 -9.35 22.81 8.80
CA SER A 36 -8.20 23.70 8.62
C SER A 36 -7.16 23.07 7.68
N LEU A 37 -6.42 23.90 6.95
CA LEU A 37 -5.34 23.44 6.06
C LEU A 37 -4.30 22.61 6.83
N GLY A 38 -3.92 23.03 8.03
CA GLY A 38 -2.98 22.31 8.88
C GLY A 38 -3.47 20.91 9.24
N ALA A 39 -4.76 20.76 9.60
CA ALA A 39 -5.34 19.46 9.91
C ALA A 39 -5.45 18.56 8.67
N LYS A 40 -5.68 19.11 7.49
CA LYS A 40 -5.69 18.35 6.23
C LYS A 40 -4.29 17.82 5.87
N ILE A 41 -3.26 18.68 5.99
CA ILE A 41 -1.86 18.29 5.75
C ILE A 41 -1.43 17.22 6.77
N SER A 42 -1.70 17.45 8.06
CA SER A 42 -1.35 16.49 9.12
C SER A 42 -2.04 15.13 8.91
N ARG A 43 -3.32 15.11 8.53
CA ARG A 43 -4.03 13.87 8.20
C ARG A 43 -3.43 13.18 6.98
N GLY A 44 -3.14 13.93 5.92
CA GLY A 44 -2.49 13.38 4.72
C GLY A 44 -1.13 12.76 5.06
N TRP A 45 -0.31 13.45 5.84
CA TRP A 45 0.99 12.97 6.31
C TRP A 45 0.87 11.68 7.13
N ASN A 46 0.00 11.69 8.15
CA ASN A 46 -0.22 10.51 9.01
C ASN A 46 -0.78 9.32 8.22
N THR A 47 -1.68 9.58 7.27
CA THR A 47 -2.21 8.53 6.38
C THR A 47 -1.12 7.96 5.51
N SER A 48 -0.25 8.79 4.94
CA SER A 48 0.88 8.33 4.11
C SER A 48 1.85 7.46 4.92
N ILE A 49 2.21 7.87 6.13
CA ILE A 49 3.09 7.09 7.01
C ILE A 49 2.43 5.75 7.39
N SER A 50 1.16 5.77 7.79
CA SER A 50 0.45 4.53 8.16
C SER A 50 0.30 3.58 6.98
N THR A 51 -0.01 4.10 5.79
CA THR A 51 -0.09 3.32 4.55
C THR A 51 1.27 2.71 4.20
N THR A 52 2.34 3.48 4.33
CA THR A 52 3.71 2.99 4.14
C THR A 52 4.01 1.81 5.07
N GLY A 53 3.67 1.93 6.35
CA GLY A 53 3.83 0.82 7.32
C GLY A 53 3.03 -0.43 6.95
N LEU A 54 1.79 -0.26 6.49
CA LEU A 54 0.97 -1.38 6.02
C LEU A 54 1.58 -2.07 4.79
N ILE A 55 2.15 -1.31 3.85
CA ILE A 55 2.78 -1.87 2.65
C ILE A 55 4.06 -2.64 3.03
N PHE A 56 4.91 -2.12 3.92
CA PHE A 56 6.08 -2.86 4.41
C PHE A 56 5.68 -4.18 5.08
N ASN A 57 4.64 -4.18 5.89
CA ASN A 57 4.11 -5.40 6.51
C ASN A 57 3.55 -6.37 5.45
N ALA A 58 2.84 -5.87 4.44
CA ALA A 58 2.31 -6.68 3.34
C ALA A 58 3.43 -7.33 2.53
N VAL A 59 4.48 -6.56 2.19
CA VAL A 59 5.69 -7.06 1.50
C VAL A 59 6.41 -8.10 2.36
N GLY A 60 6.61 -7.84 3.67
CA GLY A 60 7.21 -8.80 4.58
C GLY A 60 6.41 -10.11 4.69
N ASN A 61 5.09 -10.01 4.72
CA ASN A 61 4.19 -11.17 4.71
C ASN A 61 4.20 -11.92 3.37
N LEU A 62 4.41 -11.22 2.26
CA LEU A 62 4.54 -11.84 0.94
C LEU A 62 5.80 -12.72 0.87
N PHE A 63 6.93 -12.25 1.43
CA PHE A 63 8.16 -13.05 1.49
C PHE A 63 8.04 -14.27 2.42
N ARG A 64 7.22 -14.17 3.48
CA ARG A 64 7.00 -15.30 4.41
C ARG A 64 5.98 -16.31 3.89
N HIS A 65 4.94 -15.84 3.21
CA HIS A 65 3.81 -16.62 2.73
C HIS A 65 3.48 -16.20 1.30
N PHE A 66 4.34 -16.59 0.35
CA PHE A 66 4.14 -16.24 -1.05
C PHE A 66 2.80 -16.76 -1.56
N SER A 67 1.95 -15.86 -2.03
CA SER A 67 0.65 -16.20 -2.59
C SER A 67 0.27 -15.21 -3.69
N LEU A 68 0.15 -15.70 -4.92
CA LEU A 68 -0.28 -14.89 -6.07
C LEU A 68 -1.68 -14.29 -5.85
N ASN A 69 -2.54 -14.94 -5.06
CA ASN A 69 -3.88 -14.47 -4.77
C ASN A 69 -3.93 -13.16 -3.96
N LYS A 70 -2.84 -12.79 -3.32
CA LYS A 70 -2.71 -11.53 -2.55
C LYS A 70 -2.16 -10.39 -3.39
N LEU A 71 -1.68 -10.68 -4.59
CA LEU A 71 -1.17 -9.68 -5.52
C LEU A 71 -2.29 -9.24 -6.47
N SER A 72 -2.32 -7.96 -6.77
CA SER A 72 -3.15 -7.41 -7.84
C SER A 72 -2.24 -7.02 -9.00
N GLY A 73 -2.51 -7.60 -10.13
CA GLY A 73 -1.86 -7.22 -11.40
C GLY A 73 -2.63 -6.12 -12.13
N PRO A 74 -2.29 -5.87 -13.39
CA PRO A 74 -2.92 -4.83 -14.20
C PRO A 74 -4.45 -4.94 -14.29
N VAL A 75 -4.98 -6.16 -14.39
CA VAL A 75 -6.44 -6.40 -14.47
C VAL A 75 -7.11 -6.11 -13.13
N GLY A 76 -6.50 -6.52 -12.03
CA GLY A 76 -7.01 -6.24 -10.69
C GLY A 76 -6.98 -4.73 -10.37
N ILE A 77 -5.91 -4.03 -10.75
CA ILE A 77 -5.81 -2.57 -10.58
C ILE A 77 -6.89 -1.87 -11.42
N TYR A 78 -7.10 -2.28 -12.67
CA TYR A 78 -8.16 -1.73 -13.52
C TYR A 78 -9.54 -1.91 -12.88
N SER A 79 -9.87 -3.11 -12.42
CA SER A 79 -11.15 -3.41 -11.76
C SER A 79 -11.37 -2.53 -10.52
N GLN A 80 -10.35 -2.39 -9.67
CA GLN A 80 -10.40 -1.52 -8.50
C GLN A 80 -10.56 -0.04 -8.88
N THR A 81 -9.86 0.41 -9.92
CA THR A 81 -9.96 1.79 -10.43
C THR A 81 -11.39 2.12 -10.85
N VAL A 82 -12.04 1.21 -11.59
CA VAL A 82 -13.45 1.38 -11.99
C VAL A 82 -14.38 1.46 -10.78
N GLN A 83 -14.19 0.59 -9.79
CA GLN A 83 -15.01 0.62 -8.58
C GLN A 83 -14.83 1.94 -7.80
N VAL A 84 -13.58 2.37 -7.62
CA VAL A 84 -13.26 3.60 -6.87
C VAL A 84 -13.70 4.85 -7.62
N SER A 85 -13.62 4.87 -8.95
CA SER A 85 -14.09 6.00 -9.77
C SER A 85 -15.60 6.24 -9.62
N ASN A 86 -16.37 5.19 -9.43
CA ASN A 86 -17.82 5.27 -9.17
C ASN A 86 -18.15 5.85 -7.77
N MET A 87 -17.19 5.83 -6.83
CA MET A 87 -17.35 6.45 -5.50
C MET A 87 -17.12 7.97 -5.52
N GLY A 88 -16.50 8.49 -6.58
CA GLY A 88 -16.26 9.90 -6.78
C GLY A 88 -14.78 10.29 -6.85
N PHE A 89 -14.53 11.50 -7.35
CA PHE A 89 -13.19 11.99 -7.69
C PHE A 89 -12.22 11.99 -6.50
N THR A 90 -12.68 12.31 -5.29
CA THR A 90 -11.85 12.33 -4.09
C THR A 90 -11.31 10.93 -3.75
N TYR A 91 -12.12 9.90 -3.92
CA TYR A 91 -11.71 8.51 -3.69
C TYR A 91 -10.72 8.05 -4.76
N LEU A 92 -10.92 8.47 -6.00
CA LEU A 92 -9.98 8.17 -7.10
C LEU A 92 -8.60 8.79 -6.82
N LEU A 93 -8.54 10.06 -6.37
CA LEU A 93 -7.28 10.69 -5.99
C LEU A 93 -6.59 9.96 -4.83
N ALA A 94 -7.34 9.56 -3.81
CA ALA A 94 -6.79 8.80 -2.68
C ALA A 94 -6.24 7.43 -3.13
N PHE A 95 -6.94 6.76 -4.05
CA PHE A 95 -6.50 5.49 -4.62
C PHE A 95 -5.23 5.66 -5.47
N LEU A 96 -5.15 6.70 -6.29
CA LEU A 96 -3.93 7.02 -7.05
C LEU A 96 -2.74 7.31 -6.14
N ALA A 97 -2.96 8.07 -5.05
CA ALA A 97 -1.92 8.32 -4.05
C ALA A 97 -1.43 7.01 -3.41
N MET A 98 -2.36 6.10 -3.08
CA MET A 98 -2.02 4.79 -2.52
C MET A 98 -1.19 3.94 -3.50
N ILE A 99 -1.57 3.91 -4.80
CA ILE A 99 -0.80 3.20 -5.84
C ILE A 99 0.60 3.82 -5.97
N SER A 100 0.72 5.15 -5.95
CA SER A 100 2.00 5.85 -6.07
C SER A 100 2.93 5.50 -4.90
N ILE A 101 2.42 5.50 -3.66
CA ILE A 101 3.20 5.10 -2.48
C ILE A 101 3.63 3.63 -2.60
N ASN A 102 2.70 2.75 -2.99
CA ASN A 102 3.00 1.33 -3.17
C ASN A 102 4.10 1.10 -4.21
N LEU A 103 4.00 1.76 -5.37
CA LEU A 103 5.00 1.68 -6.43
C LEU A 103 6.37 2.19 -5.96
N GLY A 104 6.40 3.31 -5.23
CA GLY A 104 7.64 3.85 -4.67
C GLY A 104 8.30 2.88 -3.69
N ILE A 105 7.53 2.25 -2.79
CA ILE A 105 8.05 1.28 -1.83
C ILE A 105 8.54 0.01 -2.52
N VAL A 106 7.78 -0.51 -3.49
CA VAL A 106 8.17 -1.70 -4.26
C VAL A 106 9.47 -1.42 -5.03
N ASN A 107 9.62 -0.23 -5.62
CA ASN A 107 10.84 0.14 -6.33
C ASN A 107 12.07 0.26 -5.41
N LEU A 108 11.88 0.52 -4.12
CA LEU A 108 12.97 0.55 -3.13
C LEU A 108 13.39 -0.82 -2.62
N ILE A 109 12.65 -1.89 -2.94
CA ILE A 109 13.03 -3.24 -2.54
C ILE A 109 14.33 -3.63 -3.27
N PRO A 110 15.30 -4.27 -2.58
CA PRO A 110 16.58 -4.65 -3.17
C PRO A 110 16.45 -5.84 -4.12
N ILE A 111 15.66 -5.69 -5.17
CA ILE A 111 15.47 -6.69 -6.23
C ILE A 111 16.16 -6.17 -7.50
N PRO A 112 16.98 -6.99 -8.18
CA PRO A 112 17.56 -6.63 -9.47
C PRO A 112 16.47 -6.21 -10.48
N GLY A 113 16.76 -5.18 -11.28
CA GLY A 113 15.79 -4.60 -12.22
C GLY A 113 14.90 -3.50 -11.63
N LEU A 114 15.00 -3.23 -10.32
CA LEU A 114 14.35 -2.09 -9.64
C LEU A 114 15.42 -1.10 -9.12
N ASP A 115 14.99 0.12 -8.80
CA ASP A 115 15.90 1.17 -8.29
C ASP A 115 16.59 0.74 -6.99
N GLY A 116 15.88 0.03 -6.10
CA GLY A 116 16.43 -0.53 -4.87
C GLY A 116 17.53 -1.57 -5.12
N GLY A 117 17.44 -2.33 -6.21
CA GLY A 117 18.51 -3.23 -6.65
C GLY A 117 19.77 -2.47 -7.03
N LYS A 118 19.64 -1.39 -7.79
CA LYS A 118 20.77 -0.51 -8.15
C LYS A 118 21.38 0.17 -6.93
N LEU A 119 20.55 0.65 -6.00
CA LEU A 119 21.03 1.19 -4.74
C LEU A 119 21.83 0.17 -3.94
N LEU A 120 21.35 -1.08 -3.87
CA LEU A 120 22.07 -2.16 -3.21
C LEU A 120 23.42 -2.46 -3.89
N LEU A 121 23.46 -2.56 -5.22
CA LEU A 121 24.69 -2.77 -5.97
C LEU A 121 25.70 -1.64 -5.73
N ASN A 122 25.25 -0.39 -5.76
CA ASN A 122 26.10 0.78 -5.48
C ASN A 122 26.63 0.76 -4.03
N LEU A 123 25.80 0.36 -3.07
CA LEU A 123 26.22 0.21 -1.68
C LEU A 123 27.29 -0.88 -1.51
N ILE A 124 27.11 -2.00 -2.20
CA ILE A 124 28.08 -3.11 -2.22
C ILE A 124 29.41 -2.63 -2.82
N GLN A 125 29.38 -1.91 -3.95
CA GLN A 125 30.59 -1.34 -4.59
C GLN A 125 31.32 -0.39 -3.64
N LEU A 126 30.58 0.44 -2.90
CA LEU A 126 31.14 1.37 -1.91
C LEU A 126 31.84 0.62 -0.76
N ILE A 127 31.23 -0.46 -0.26
CA ILE A 127 31.77 -1.25 0.85
C ILE A 127 33.02 -2.04 0.39
N ILE A 128 32.95 -2.68 -0.78
CA ILE A 128 34.03 -3.49 -1.33
C ILE A 128 35.16 -2.61 -1.89
N ARG A 129 34.88 -1.32 -2.15
CA ARG A 129 35.77 -0.36 -2.79
C ARG A 129 36.30 -0.82 -4.16
N LYS A 130 35.49 -1.60 -4.87
CA LYS A 130 35.79 -2.06 -6.22
C LYS A 130 34.53 -1.89 -7.08
N PRO A 131 34.64 -1.26 -8.26
CA PRO A 131 33.53 -1.14 -9.18
C PRO A 131 33.16 -2.53 -9.74
N ILE A 132 31.86 -2.78 -9.87
CA ILE A 132 31.38 -3.93 -10.62
C ILE A 132 31.46 -3.58 -12.10
N PRO A 133 32.01 -4.45 -12.96
CA PRO A 133 32.01 -4.22 -14.40
C PRO A 133 30.59 -3.99 -14.95
N GLU A 134 30.43 -3.03 -15.84
CA GLU A 134 29.13 -2.64 -16.42
C GLU A 134 28.40 -3.84 -17.06
N ASP A 135 29.14 -4.72 -17.71
CA ASP A 135 28.56 -5.93 -18.31
C ASP A 135 27.88 -6.84 -17.28
N LYS A 136 28.44 -6.96 -16.08
CA LYS A 136 27.87 -7.77 -15.00
C LYS A 136 26.64 -7.12 -14.39
N GLU A 137 26.68 -5.81 -14.21
CA GLU A 137 25.54 -5.02 -13.75
C GLU A 137 24.38 -5.14 -14.74
N ALA A 138 24.64 -4.99 -16.04
CA ALA A 138 23.64 -5.15 -17.09
C ALA A 138 23.01 -6.56 -17.10
N ILE A 139 23.80 -7.60 -16.90
CA ILE A 139 23.29 -8.99 -16.82
C ILE A 139 22.37 -9.15 -15.61
N ILE A 140 22.75 -8.62 -14.44
CA ILE A 140 21.95 -8.67 -13.22
C ILE A 140 20.61 -7.96 -13.44
N ASP A 141 20.63 -6.77 -14.06
CA ASP A 141 19.43 -5.99 -14.36
C ASP A 141 18.51 -6.75 -15.34
N VAL A 142 19.06 -7.34 -16.39
CA VAL A 142 18.28 -8.12 -17.37
C VAL A 142 17.63 -9.34 -16.70
N ILE A 143 18.36 -10.07 -15.86
CA ILE A 143 17.79 -11.21 -15.13
C ILE A 143 16.65 -10.74 -14.23
N GLY A 144 16.85 -9.67 -13.46
CA GLY A 144 15.82 -9.09 -12.62
C GLY A 144 14.59 -8.66 -13.41
N PHE A 145 14.79 -8.00 -14.55
CA PHE A 145 13.70 -7.58 -15.43
C PHE A 145 12.90 -8.78 -15.96
N VAL A 146 13.55 -9.84 -16.39
CA VAL A 146 12.89 -11.08 -16.86
C VAL A 146 12.05 -11.70 -15.74
N ILE A 147 12.59 -11.77 -14.53
CA ILE A 147 11.85 -12.30 -13.36
C ILE A 147 10.61 -11.46 -13.09
N LEU A 148 10.73 -10.13 -13.12
CA LEU A 148 9.60 -9.21 -12.91
C LEU A 148 8.54 -9.37 -14.02
N LEU A 149 8.97 -9.53 -15.26
CA LEU A 149 8.08 -9.74 -16.41
C LEU A 149 7.30 -11.05 -16.25
N LEU A 150 7.97 -12.13 -15.88
CA LEU A 150 7.32 -13.42 -15.60
C LEU A 150 6.32 -13.30 -14.44
N LEU A 151 6.67 -12.56 -13.39
CA LEU A 151 5.78 -12.31 -12.26
C LEU A 151 4.53 -11.55 -12.70
N ILE A 152 4.69 -10.50 -13.52
CA ILE A 152 3.55 -9.72 -14.06
C ILE A 152 2.63 -10.62 -14.88
N VAL A 153 3.18 -11.46 -15.75
CA VAL A 153 2.41 -12.41 -16.56
C VAL A 153 1.65 -13.39 -15.66
N ALA A 154 2.31 -13.96 -14.65
CA ALA A 154 1.68 -14.91 -13.73
C ALA A 154 0.56 -14.24 -12.90
N VAL A 155 0.78 -13.03 -12.38
CA VAL A 155 -0.23 -12.29 -11.61
C VAL A 155 -1.40 -11.88 -12.51
N THR A 156 -1.13 -11.42 -13.74
CA THR A 156 -2.17 -11.07 -14.71
C THR A 156 -3.02 -12.28 -15.08
N GLY A 157 -2.41 -13.44 -15.30
CA GLY A 157 -3.13 -14.68 -15.54
C GLY A 157 -4.02 -15.08 -14.36
N ASN A 158 -3.52 -14.94 -13.13
CA ASN A 158 -4.30 -15.18 -11.91
C ASN A 158 -5.45 -14.18 -11.74
N ASP A 159 -5.24 -12.91 -12.10
CA ASP A 159 -6.30 -11.89 -12.08
C ASP A 159 -7.41 -12.24 -13.07
N ILE A 160 -7.06 -12.58 -14.33
CA ILE A 160 -8.04 -13.00 -15.34
C ILE A 160 -8.84 -14.20 -14.84
N TYR A 161 -8.17 -15.20 -14.28
CA TYR A 161 -8.87 -16.35 -13.71
C TYR A 161 -9.86 -15.96 -12.61
N ARG A 162 -9.47 -15.06 -11.70
CA ARG A 162 -10.32 -14.63 -10.57
C ARG A 162 -11.50 -13.76 -10.98
N TYR A 163 -11.34 -12.88 -11.96
CA TYR A 163 -12.37 -11.90 -12.32
C TYR A 163 -13.31 -12.37 -13.43
N PHE A 164 -12.88 -13.32 -14.26
CA PHE A 164 -13.66 -13.76 -15.43
C PHE A 164 -14.05 -15.22 -15.42
N ILE A 165 -13.40 -16.07 -14.63
CA ILE A 165 -13.65 -17.52 -14.67
C ILE A 165 -14.26 -18.03 -13.35
N LYS A 166 -13.96 -17.39 -12.21
CA LYS A 166 -14.47 -17.77 -10.89
C LYS A 166 -15.52 -16.79 -10.40
#